data_e1567f92110f50317493359fe3908803
#
_entry.id   e1567f92110f50317493359fe3908803
#
_cell.length_a   1.000
_cell.length_b   1.000
_cell.length_c   1.000
_cell.angle_alpha   90.00
_cell.angle_beta   90.00
_cell.angle_gamma   90.00
#
_symmetry.space_group_name_H-M   'P 1'
#
loop_
_entity.id
_entity.type
_entity.pdbx_description
1 polymer ?
#
loop_
_entity_poly.entity_id
_entity_poly.type
_entity_poly.pdbx_seq_one_letter_code
_entity_poly.pdbx_strand_id
1 'polypeptide(L)'
;VIVIGHGRVGQLVCDLLEEHKIAYLATDRDPALVGAFRGRGRPIYYGDASDPNYLRRCGLDEAVGVIVTLDTAVVDDVVRAVRSRRPDVMIVARAHDAQHARHLYTLDVTDTVPETIEASLQLAESALVGLGVPMGAVIASIHERRETIRHELQAAAGGSASLAAQIRSARSHMRSRT
;
A
#
# COMPACT_ATOMS: atom_id res chain seq x y z
N VAL A 1 -1.47 11.22 -4.31
CA VAL A 1 -1.44 9.75 -4.15
C VAL A 1 -2.48 9.13 -5.07
N ILE A 2 -2.19 7.96 -5.65
CA ILE A 2 -3.17 7.17 -6.41
C ILE A 2 -3.56 5.94 -5.58
N VAL A 3 -4.87 5.75 -5.35
CA VAL A 3 -5.41 4.57 -4.66
C VAL A 3 -6.08 3.67 -5.71
N ILE A 4 -5.57 2.47 -5.87
CA ILE A 4 -6.04 1.50 -6.86
C ILE A 4 -6.89 0.43 -6.18
N GLY A 5 -8.18 0.39 -6.53
CA GLY A 5 -9.22 -0.36 -5.83
C GLY A 5 -9.96 0.51 -4.81
N HIS A 6 -11.29 0.55 -4.89
CA HIS A 6 -12.11 1.34 -3.95
C HIS A 6 -13.16 0.46 -3.23
N GLY A 7 -12.82 -0.81 -3.03
CA GLY A 7 -13.56 -1.71 -2.16
C GLY A 7 -13.45 -1.28 -0.68
N ARG A 8 -13.82 -2.15 0.25
CA ARG A 8 -13.80 -1.85 1.70
C ARG A 8 -12.46 -1.31 2.19
N VAL A 9 -11.36 -1.93 1.78
CA VAL A 9 -10.00 -1.48 2.18
C VAL A 9 -9.66 -0.13 1.55
N GLY A 10 -9.90 0.04 0.24
CA GLY A 10 -9.61 1.29 -0.46
C GLY A 10 -10.42 2.47 0.06
N GLN A 11 -11.68 2.25 0.45
CA GLN A 11 -12.51 3.29 1.08
C GLN A 11 -11.90 3.77 2.39
N LEU A 12 -11.53 2.84 3.29
CA LEU A 12 -10.89 3.17 4.56
C LEU A 12 -9.58 3.95 4.36
N VAL A 13 -8.76 3.52 3.39
CA VAL A 13 -7.52 4.24 3.04
C VAL A 13 -7.83 5.66 2.56
N CYS A 14 -8.81 5.83 1.68
CA CYS A 14 -9.21 7.15 1.19
C CYS A 14 -9.74 8.05 2.32
N ASP A 15 -10.54 7.51 3.24
CA ASP A 15 -11.06 8.25 4.40
C ASP A 15 -9.92 8.78 5.27
N LEU A 16 -8.91 7.94 5.55
CA LEU A 16 -7.74 8.36 6.33
C LEU A 16 -6.87 9.38 5.58
N LEU A 17 -6.71 9.24 4.26
CA LEU A 17 -6.01 10.25 3.46
C LEU A 17 -6.72 11.62 3.52
N GLU A 18 -8.05 11.64 3.46
CA GLU A 18 -8.84 12.87 3.61
C GLU A 18 -8.70 13.48 5.01
N GLU A 19 -8.80 12.67 6.06
CA GLU A 19 -8.62 13.11 7.45
C GLU A 19 -7.25 13.78 7.65
N HIS A 20 -6.20 13.22 7.04
CA HIS A 20 -4.84 13.78 7.06
C HIS A 20 -4.60 14.85 5.99
N LYS A 21 -5.63 15.29 5.24
CA LYS A 21 -5.54 16.32 4.18
C LYS A 21 -4.53 15.97 3.08
N ILE A 22 -4.35 14.68 2.81
CA ILE A 22 -3.50 14.18 1.73
C ILE A 22 -4.34 14.07 0.46
N ALA A 23 -3.96 14.83 -0.57
CA ALA A 23 -4.63 14.78 -1.86
C ALA A 23 -4.44 13.41 -2.53
N TYR A 24 -5.54 12.82 -2.98
CA TYR A 24 -5.54 11.53 -3.66
C TYR A 24 -6.49 11.50 -4.84
N LEU A 25 -6.32 10.49 -5.68
CA LEU A 25 -7.25 10.06 -6.71
C LEU A 25 -7.44 8.55 -6.53
N ALA A 26 -8.69 8.10 -6.49
CA ALA A 26 -9.00 6.67 -6.46
C ALA A 26 -9.39 6.16 -7.85
N THR A 27 -9.19 4.88 -8.10
CA THR A 27 -9.61 4.21 -9.33
C THR A 27 -10.18 2.82 -9.04
N ASP A 28 -11.23 2.44 -9.78
CA ASP A 28 -11.84 1.12 -9.69
C ASP A 28 -12.38 0.67 -11.04
N ARG A 29 -12.54 -0.64 -11.22
CA ARG A 29 -13.11 -1.26 -12.43
C ARG A 29 -14.63 -1.51 -12.32
N ASP A 30 -15.23 -1.28 -11.16
CA ASP A 30 -16.67 -1.37 -10.97
C ASP A 30 -17.33 -0.01 -11.27
N PRO A 31 -18.06 0.12 -12.40
CA PRO A 31 -18.70 1.38 -12.77
C PRO A 31 -19.82 1.80 -11.82
N ALA A 32 -20.50 0.84 -11.17
CA ALA A 32 -21.57 1.13 -10.22
C ALA A 32 -21.00 1.74 -8.94
N LEU A 33 -19.90 1.16 -8.44
CA LEU A 33 -19.17 1.68 -7.30
C LEU A 33 -18.61 3.08 -7.60
N VAL A 34 -17.94 3.25 -8.73
CA VAL A 34 -17.42 4.56 -9.15
C VAL A 34 -18.51 5.61 -9.24
N GLY A 35 -19.66 5.28 -9.86
CA GLY A 35 -20.81 6.18 -9.96
C GLY A 35 -21.33 6.61 -8.59
N ALA A 36 -21.49 5.67 -7.67
CA ALA A 36 -21.99 5.93 -6.32
C ALA A 36 -21.08 6.86 -5.50
N PHE A 37 -19.77 6.66 -5.56
CA PHE A 37 -18.82 7.48 -4.79
C PHE A 37 -18.52 8.82 -5.45
N ARG A 38 -18.49 8.88 -6.78
CA ARG A 38 -18.35 10.13 -7.53
C ARG A 38 -19.55 11.06 -7.29
N GLY A 39 -20.76 10.51 -7.21
CA GLY A 39 -21.97 11.26 -6.84
C GLY A 39 -21.91 11.87 -5.43
N ARG A 40 -21.04 11.38 -4.56
CA ARG A 40 -20.77 11.92 -3.22
C ARG A 40 -19.57 12.90 -3.20
N GLY A 41 -19.04 13.28 -4.36
CA GLY A 41 -17.92 14.22 -4.47
C GLY A 41 -16.53 13.59 -4.29
N ARG A 42 -16.42 12.26 -4.23
CA ARG A 42 -15.11 11.58 -4.09
C ARG A 42 -14.34 11.62 -5.41
N PRO A 43 -13.01 11.85 -5.39
CA PRO A 43 -12.17 11.85 -6.59
C PRO A 43 -11.87 10.42 -7.06
N ILE A 44 -12.89 9.73 -7.56
CA ILE A 44 -12.79 8.35 -8.04
C ILE A 44 -13.11 8.26 -9.52
N TYR A 45 -12.35 7.44 -10.26
CA TYR A 45 -12.45 7.28 -11.70
C TYR A 45 -12.52 5.80 -12.10
N TYR A 46 -13.32 5.54 -13.13
CA TYR A 46 -13.44 4.22 -13.71
C TYR A 46 -12.27 3.92 -14.65
N GLY A 47 -11.66 2.76 -14.52
CA GLY A 47 -10.66 2.28 -15.46
C GLY A 47 -9.86 1.09 -14.98
N ASP A 48 -9.00 0.61 -15.88
CA ASP A 48 -8.10 -0.51 -15.64
C ASP A 48 -6.70 -0.02 -15.28
N ALA A 49 -6.31 -0.19 -14.04
CA ALA A 49 -4.99 0.20 -13.56
C ALA A 49 -3.85 -0.70 -14.02
N SER A 50 -4.12 -1.81 -14.72
CA SER A 50 -3.09 -2.58 -15.44
C SER A 50 -2.66 -1.95 -16.77
N ASP A 51 -3.40 -0.93 -17.27
CA ASP A 51 -3.02 -0.15 -18.44
C ASP A 51 -2.16 1.06 -18.05
N PRO A 52 -0.87 1.10 -18.46
CA PRO A 52 0.02 2.23 -18.15
C PRO A 52 -0.46 3.57 -18.73
N ASN A 53 -1.21 3.57 -19.84
CA ASN A 53 -1.78 4.78 -20.42
C ASN A 53 -2.93 5.33 -19.56
N TYR A 54 -3.71 4.44 -18.96
CA TYR A 54 -4.73 4.84 -17.99
C TYR A 54 -4.09 5.44 -16.74
N LEU A 55 -3.08 4.79 -16.18
CA LEU A 55 -2.35 5.32 -15.01
C LEU A 55 -1.71 6.68 -15.27
N ARG A 56 -1.18 6.90 -16.49
CA ARG A 56 -0.68 8.23 -16.90
C ARG A 56 -1.78 9.29 -16.81
N ARG A 57 -2.97 9.00 -17.32
CA ARG A 57 -4.12 9.92 -17.25
C ARG A 57 -4.59 10.17 -15.81
N CYS A 58 -4.35 9.22 -14.91
CA CYS A 58 -4.57 9.40 -13.47
C CYS A 58 -3.46 10.21 -12.77
N GLY A 59 -2.48 10.74 -13.50
CA GLY A 59 -1.41 11.57 -12.94
C GLY A 59 -0.28 10.77 -12.29
N LEU A 60 -0.01 9.54 -12.78
CA LEU A 60 1.08 8.70 -12.22
C LEU A 60 2.44 9.39 -12.30
N ASP A 61 2.66 10.23 -13.31
CA ASP A 61 3.94 10.91 -13.52
C ASP A 61 4.30 11.87 -12.37
N GLU A 62 3.29 12.47 -11.74
CA GLU A 62 3.43 13.40 -10.62
C GLU A 62 3.10 12.76 -9.27
N ALA A 63 2.62 11.52 -9.26
CA ALA A 63 2.23 10.85 -8.03
C ALA A 63 3.44 10.63 -7.10
N VAL A 64 3.26 10.92 -5.81
CA VAL A 64 4.26 10.65 -4.77
C VAL A 64 4.15 9.23 -4.21
N GLY A 65 3.03 8.56 -4.45
CA GLY A 65 2.80 7.20 -4.02
C GLY A 65 1.59 6.57 -4.68
N VAL A 66 1.62 5.25 -4.76
CA VAL A 66 0.54 4.39 -5.24
C VAL A 66 0.18 3.39 -4.16
N ILE A 67 -1.10 3.28 -3.82
CA ILE A 67 -1.62 2.32 -2.85
C ILE A 67 -2.50 1.33 -3.59
N VAL A 68 -2.15 0.05 -3.57
CA VAL A 68 -2.86 -1.01 -4.28
C VAL A 68 -3.65 -1.84 -3.27
N THR A 69 -4.98 -1.72 -3.31
CA THR A 69 -5.89 -2.39 -2.36
C THR A 69 -6.72 -3.49 -3.03
N LEU A 70 -6.38 -3.84 -4.26
CA LEU A 70 -7.06 -4.88 -5.04
C LEU A 70 -6.87 -6.27 -4.45
N ASP A 71 -7.74 -7.19 -4.82
CA ASP A 71 -7.58 -8.61 -4.54
C ASP A 71 -6.60 -9.28 -5.53
N THR A 72 -6.08 -10.43 -5.17
CA THR A 72 -4.83 -11.06 -5.60
C THR A 72 -4.55 -11.18 -7.10
N ALA A 73 -5.54 -11.43 -7.93
CA ALA A 73 -5.29 -11.83 -9.33
C ALA A 73 -4.74 -10.72 -10.24
N VAL A 74 -4.87 -9.45 -9.88
CA VAL A 74 -4.55 -8.28 -10.73
C VAL A 74 -3.45 -7.41 -10.17
N VAL A 75 -3.02 -7.65 -8.92
CA VAL A 75 -2.03 -6.80 -8.23
C VAL A 75 -0.70 -6.80 -8.97
N ASP A 76 -0.24 -7.94 -9.41
CA ASP A 76 1.02 -8.10 -10.15
C ASP A 76 1.07 -7.25 -11.42
N ASP A 77 0.00 -7.28 -12.22
CA ASP A 77 -0.06 -6.54 -13.48
C ASP A 77 -0.10 -5.04 -13.22
N VAL A 78 -0.83 -4.61 -12.19
CA VAL A 78 -0.86 -3.22 -11.74
C VAL A 78 0.53 -2.76 -11.27
N VAL A 79 1.21 -3.54 -10.44
CA VAL A 79 2.57 -3.21 -9.97
C VAL A 79 3.54 -3.10 -11.14
N ARG A 80 3.51 -4.06 -12.08
CA ARG A 80 4.35 -3.99 -13.30
C ARG A 80 4.03 -2.76 -14.15
N ALA A 81 2.74 -2.42 -14.32
CA ALA A 81 2.32 -1.24 -15.05
C ALA A 81 2.84 0.05 -14.40
N VAL A 82 2.75 0.16 -13.07
CA VAL A 82 3.30 1.30 -12.33
C VAL A 82 4.83 1.36 -12.46
N ARG A 83 5.54 0.24 -12.22
CA ARG A 83 7.01 0.19 -12.29
C ARG A 83 7.57 0.44 -13.67
N SER A 84 6.87 0.00 -14.73
CA SER A 84 7.30 0.26 -16.12
C SER A 84 7.39 1.77 -16.43
N ARG A 85 6.58 2.59 -15.76
CA ARG A 85 6.53 4.03 -15.97
C ARG A 85 7.22 4.84 -14.88
N ARG A 86 7.10 4.44 -13.64
CA ARG A 86 7.68 5.10 -12.47
C ARG A 86 8.44 4.10 -11.61
N PRO A 87 9.71 3.82 -11.96
CA PRO A 87 10.55 2.89 -11.19
C PRO A 87 10.79 3.33 -9.75
N ASP A 88 10.70 4.63 -9.48
CA ASP A 88 11.04 5.27 -8.21
C ASP A 88 9.85 5.57 -7.28
N VAL A 89 8.61 5.47 -7.77
CA VAL A 89 7.44 5.83 -6.97
C VAL A 89 7.23 4.85 -5.81
N MET A 90 6.83 5.36 -4.65
CA MET A 90 6.43 4.51 -3.52
C MET A 90 5.21 3.68 -3.91
N ILE A 91 5.28 2.36 -3.74
CA ILE A 91 4.14 1.46 -3.86
C ILE A 91 3.92 0.75 -2.54
N VAL A 92 2.72 0.88 -1.98
CA VAL A 92 2.24 0.05 -0.87
C VAL A 92 1.15 -0.85 -1.41
N ALA A 93 1.28 -2.15 -1.26
CA ALA A 93 0.33 -3.11 -1.80
C ALA A 93 -0.21 -4.07 -0.75
N ARG A 94 -1.51 -4.31 -0.82
CA ARG A 94 -2.15 -5.40 -0.08
C ARG A 94 -1.65 -6.74 -0.61
N ALA A 95 -1.33 -7.65 0.29
CA ALA A 95 -1.01 -9.03 -0.03
C ALA A 95 -1.96 -9.96 0.73
N HIS A 96 -2.34 -11.09 0.12
CA HIS A 96 -3.22 -12.05 0.77
C HIS A 96 -2.52 -12.73 1.96
N ASP A 97 -1.28 -13.14 1.76
CA ASP A 97 -0.46 -13.85 2.75
C ASP A 97 1.04 -13.54 2.63
N ALA A 98 1.85 -14.19 3.45
CA ALA A 98 3.30 -14.02 3.45
C ALA A 98 3.97 -14.43 2.14
N GLN A 99 3.44 -15.44 1.42
CA GLN A 99 3.99 -15.90 0.15
C GLN A 99 3.75 -14.84 -0.94
N HIS A 100 2.54 -14.30 -1.01
CA HIS A 100 2.20 -13.22 -1.94
C HIS A 100 2.98 -11.94 -1.61
N ALA A 101 3.16 -11.60 -0.33
CA ALA A 101 3.98 -10.46 0.08
C ALA A 101 5.44 -10.59 -0.40
N ARG A 102 6.06 -11.75 -0.21
CA ARG A 102 7.41 -12.01 -0.74
C ARG A 102 7.48 -11.86 -2.26
N HIS A 103 6.48 -12.38 -2.97
CA HIS A 103 6.40 -12.25 -4.42
C HIS A 103 6.31 -10.78 -4.85
N LEU A 104 5.47 -9.96 -4.21
CA LEU A 104 5.35 -8.54 -4.50
C LEU A 104 6.66 -7.77 -4.25
N TYR A 105 7.43 -8.13 -3.23
CA TYR A 105 8.78 -7.56 -3.04
C TYR A 105 9.72 -7.88 -4.21
N THR A 106 9.60 -9.05 -4.87
CA THR A 106 10.38 -9.34 -6.09
C THR A 106 9.97 -8.47 -7.29
N LEU A 107 8.78 -7.90 -7.26
CA LEU A 107 8.28 -6.92 -8.24
C LEU A 107 8.62 -5.47 -7.84
N ASP A 108 9.51 -5.30 -6.87
CA ASP A 108 9.98 -3.98 -6.39
C ASP A 108 8.88 -3.12 -5.74
N VAL A 109 7.90 -3.75 -5.08
CA VAL A 109 6.96 -3.04 -4.21
C VAL A 109 7.70 -2.49 -3.00
N THR A 110 7.40 -1.25 -2.61
CA THR A 110 8.07 -0.58 -1.49
C THR A 110 7.75 -1.21 -0.16
N ASP A 111 6.47 -1.51 0.05
CA ASP A 111 5.99 -2.18 1.25
C ASP A 111 4.74 -3.01 0.94
N THR A 112 4.54 -4.09 1.69
CA THR A 112 3.40 -4.98 1.54
C THR A 112 2.68 -5.17 2.87
N VAL A 113 1.35 -5.28 2.80
CA VAL A 113 0.50 -5.53 3.97
C VAL A 113 -0.16 -6.90 3.82
N PRO A 114 0.44 -7.98 4.39
CA PRO A 114 -0.13 -9.32 4.31
C PRO A 114 -1.29 -9.46 5.29
N GLU A 115 -2.51 -9.64 4.76
CA GLU A 115 -3.75 -9.65 5.56
C GLU A 115 -3.76 -10.68 6.67
N THR A 116 -3.32 -11.90 6.38
CA THR A 116 -3.32 -12.99 7.38
C THR A 116 -2.39 -12.68 8.55
N ILE A 117 -1.28 -12.00 8.30
CA ILE A 117 -0.34 -11.58 9.34
C ILE A 117 -0.93 -10.43 10.16
N GLU A 118 -1.46 -9.40 9.50
CA GLU A 118 -2.06 -8.25 10.20
C GLU A 118 -3.28 -8.66 11.03
N ALA A 119 -4.13 -9.55 10.52
CA ALA A 119 -5.23 -10.11 11.29
C ALA A 119 -4.75 -10.91 12.52
N SER A 120 -3.65 -11.66 12.39
CA SER A 120 -3.06 -12.41 13.50
C SER A 120 -2.46 -11.47 14.55
N LEU A 121 -1.79 -10.41 14.14
CA LEU A 121 -1.25 -9.39 15.06
C LEU A 121 -2.37 -8.67 15.80
N GLN A 122 -3.47 -8.32 15.12
CA GLN A 122 -4.64 -7.68 15.70
C GLN A 122 -5.32 -8.63 16.73
N LEU A 123 -5.43 -9.92 16.41
CA LEU A 123 -5.97 -10.91 17.34
C LEU A 123 -5.09 -11.03 18.59
N ALA A 124 -3.77 -11.09 18.42
CA ALA A 124 -2.82 -11.15 19.52
C ALA A 124 -2.88 -9.91 20.41
N GLU A 125 -2.97 -8.71 19.80
CA GLU A 125 -3.15 -7.44 20.51
C GLU A 125 -4.40 -7.47 21.38
N SER A 126 -5.55 -7.86 20.82
CA SER A 126 -6.82 -7.93 21.53
C SER A 126 -6.77 -8.93 22.70
N ALA A 127 -6.13 -10.09 22.47
CA ALA A 127 -5.98 -11.11 23.51
C ALA A 127 -5.09 -10.64 24.66
N LEU A 128 -3.94 -10.03 24.36
CA LEU A 128 -3.00 -9.55 25.38
C LEU A 128 -3.62 -8.45 26.25
N VAL A 129 -4.33 -7.51 25.61
CA VAL A 129 -5.07 -6.45 26.34
C VAL A 129 -6.15 -7.09 27.22
N GLY A 130 -6.93 -8.03 26.69
CA GLY A 130 -7.97 -8.75 27.45
C GLY A 130 -7.44 -9.55 28.62
N LEU A 131 -6.20 -10.01 28.56
CA LEU A 131 -5.48 -10.70 29.64
C LEU A 131 -4.86 -9.72 30.67
N GLY A 132 -5.03 -8.42 30.49
CA GLY A 132 -4.57 -7.40 31.45
C GLY A 132 -3.12 -6.92 31.23
N VAL A 133 -2.51 -7.25 30.08
CA VAL A 133 -1.18 -6.69 29.74
C VAL A 133 -1.35 -5.18 29.48
N PRO A 134 -0.48 -4.31 30.04
CA PRO A 134 -0.58 -2.87 29.81
C PRO A 134 -0.52 -2.51 28.33
N MET A 135 -1.45 -1.66 27.86
CA MET A 135 -1.62 -1.27 26.44
C MET A 135 -0.30 -0.80 25.79
N GLY A 136 0.49 0.01 26.51
CA GLY A 136 1.77 0.51 25.97
C GLY A 136 2.77 -0.62 25.67
N ALA A 137 2.84 -1.66 26.53
CA ALA A 137 3.69 -2.81 26.30
C ALA A 137 3.18 -3.65 25.11
N VAL A 138 1.85 -3.80 24.99
CA VAL A 138 1.24 -4.54 23.88
C VAL A 138 1.55 -3.85 22.56
N ILE A 139 1.30 -2.53 22.46
CA ILE A 139 1.57 -1.74 21.23
C ILE A 139 3.05 -1.89 20.84
N ALA A 140 3.98 -1.76 21.79
CA ALA A 140 5.41 -1.88 21.53
C ALA A 140 5.78 -3.27 20.96
N SER A 141 5.30 -4.35 21.60
CA SER A 141 5.60 -5.73 21.17
C SER A 141 4.97 -6.08 19.82
N ILE A 142 3.76 -5.61 19.55
CA ILE A 142 3.09 -5.79 18.24
C ILE A 142 3.85 -5.03 17.13
N HIS A 143 4.26 -3.80 17.41
CA HIS A 143 5.04 -3.02 16.46
C HIS A 143 6.39 -3.69 16.14
N GLU A 144 7.14 -4.09 17.16
CA GLU A 144 8.41 -4.83 17.00
C GLU A 144 8.22 -6.11 16.18
N ARG A 145 7.16 -6.87 16.48
CA ARG A 145 6.87 -8.10 15.73
C ARG A 145 6.54 -7.83 14.27
N ARG A 146 5.77 -6.79 14.00
CA ARG A 146 5.45 -6.36 12.63
C ARG A 146 6.72 -6.00 11.85
N GLU A 147 7.62 -5.22 12.44
CA GLU A 147 8.89 -4.86 11.82
C GLU A 147 9.78 -6.10 11.55
N THR A 148 9.87 -7.01 12.49
CA THR A 148 10.63 -8.26 12.31
C THR A 148 10.11 -9.06 11.12
N ILE A 149 8.80 -9.27 11.04
CA ILE A 149 8.17 -10.01 9.94
C ILE A 149 8.40 -9.29 8.61
N ARG A 150 8.26 -7.96 8.57
CA ARG A 150 8.52 -7.17 7.37
C ARG A 150 9.94 -7.38 6.85
N HIS A 151 10.94 -7.29 7.74
CA HIS A 151 12.34 -7.52 7.38
C HIS A 151 12.58 -8.95 6.88
N GLU A 152 11.99 -9.97 7.51
CA GLU A 152 12.09 -11.36 7.07
C GLU A 152 11.51 -11.54 5.64
N LEU A 153 10.35 -10.95 5.35
CA LEU A 153 9.71 -11.02 4.05
C LEU A 153 10.55 -10.32 2.96
N GLN A 154 11.11 -9.16 3.25
CA GLN A 154 11.99 -8.43 2.35
C GLN A 154 13.31 -9.18 2.09
N ALA A 155 13.93 -9.72 3.12
CA ALA A 155 15.17 -10.49 3.00
C ALA A 155 14.96 -11.76 2.15
N ALA A 156 13.84 -12.46 2.36
CA ALA A 156 13.48 -13.67 1.62
C ALA A 156 13.19 -13.41 0.13
N ALA A 157 12.85 -12.17 -0.24
CA ALA A 157 12.62 -11.76 -1.64
C ALA A 157 13.91 -11.47 -2.42
N GLY A 158 15.11 -11.57 -1.78
CA GLY A 158 16.38 -11.41 -2.48
C GLY A 158 16.85 -9.97 -2.71
N GLY A 159 16.61 -9.08 -1.77
CA GLY A 159 17.42 -7.84 -1.62
C GLY A 159 17.31 -6.74 -2.70
N SER A 160 16.46 -6.85 -3.73
CA SER A 160 16.25 -5.76 -4.70
C SER A 160 15.59 -4.52 -4.06
N ALA A 161 14.86 -4.71 -2.98
CA ALA A 161 14.29 -3.64 -2.16
C ALA A 161 15.34 -2.70 -1.54
N SER A 162 16.60 -3.13 -1.39
CA SER A 162 17.69 -2.33 -0.83
C SER A 162 18.02 -1.10 -1.69
N LEU A 163 18.02 -1.21 -3.01
CA LEU A 163 18.37 -0.11 -3.90
C LEU A 163 17.30 0.99 -3.90
N ALA A 164 16.02 0.61 -3.96
CA ALA A 164 14.91 1.56 -3.90
C ALA A 164 14.81 2.27 -2.54
N ALA A 165 15.11 1.56 -1.44
CA ALA A 165 15.18 2.15 -0.11
C ALA A 165 16.36 3.13 0.04
N GLN A 166 17.52 2.82 -0.52
CA GLN A 166 18.69 3.70 -0.53
C GLN A 166 18.45 4.99 -1.32
N ILE A 167 17.80 4.89 -2.48
CA ILE A 167 17.45 6.07 -3.30
C ILE A 167 16.43 6.96 -2.57
N ARG A 168 15.46 6.38 -1.84
CA ARG A 168 14.49 7.13 -1.03
C ARG A 168 15.15 7.85 0.16
N SER A 169 16.05 7.18 0.87
CA SER A 169 16.80 7.77 1.97
C SER A 169 17.66 8.95 1.51
N ALA A 170 18.33 8.84 0.37
CA ALA A 170 19.11 9.91 -0.21
C ALA A 170 18.26 11.14 -0.57
N ARG A 171 17.02 10.94 -1.09
CA ARG A 171 16.09 12.03 -1.43
C ARG A 171 15.49 12.72 -0.21
N SER A 172 15.21 12.01 0.88
CA SER A 172 14.69 12.61 2.12
C SER A 172 15.75 13.51 2.77
N HIS A 173 17.03 13.13 2.71
CA HIS A 173 18.14 13.96 3.19
C HIS A 173 18.40 15.22 2.34
N MET A 174 18.08 15.19 1.05
CA MET A 174 18.16 16.38 0.20
C MET A 174 17.03 17.38 0.45
N ARG A 175 15.82 16.92 0.82
CA ARG A 175 14.67 17.79 1.12
C ARG A 175 14.73 18.46 2.50
N SER A 176 15.51 17.93 3.44
CA SER A 176 15.68 18.51 4.77
C SER A 176 16.81 19.55 4.84
N ARG A 177 17.48 19.85 3.71
CA ARG A 177 18.59 20.81 3.60
C ARG A 177 18.24 22.06 2.76
N THR A 178 16.97 22.19 2.35
CA THR A 178 16.42 23.39 1.71
C THR A 178 15.32 24.00 2.56
#